data_c5f909cac6929a1fb5d387fd4ae14681
#
_entry.id   c5f909cac6929a1fb5d387fd4ae14681
#
_cell.length_a   1.000
_cell.length_b   1.000
_cell.length_c   1.000
_cell.angle_alpha   90.00
_cell.angle_beta   90.00
_cell.angle_gamma   90.00
#
_symmetry.space_group_name_H-M   'P 1'
#
loop_
_entity.id
_entity.type
_entity.pdbx_description
1 polymer ?
#
loop_
_entity_poly.entity_id
_entity_poly.type
_entity_poly.pdbx_seq_one_letter_code
_entity_poly.pdbx_strand_id
1 'polypeptide(L)'
;MQESKLMSKEEKKELKKQEKLKKIEEKNFKKEIKKEEKLNKKNNIKTPWLKYYKEGVPAHLNYPKGTMVGYFLEAVARYPENIAIEYYGRTYTYRAFYEMIRDTAKSLKSQGVKEGDTIAICMPNTPEAILMFYAANMVGALVSLIHPLSAEKEIQNYINDSGATFLLSLDLVYDKVHNIVDNTCIKKIVIASAGDSLKTIKKFLYKFKNRGTVPKIELTDDIMTWNEFINYGYDYQGEIACLKGANDPAVILYSGGTSGDPKGILLTNMNFNALALSCHKMIEQSGEGESILAILPIFHGFGLGVCIHTTLGCGMRVVLVPNFNPKDFGKLLHKHKISIVCGVPSLFESLTKTSMGKNDLSKLKSAISGGDFMSKDLKNKVDTYFREHGSNAEIRVGYGLTEASAAICVTPTGEYRESSIGVPFPDTYIKVVRVGTHDEVPYGEDGEICISGPTVMMGYLNNLEETIQTLQIHEDGRTWLHTGDVGSMDKDGFVYFKQRVKRIIISNGYNLYPSYIETIINSHPDVFTSTVIGIPHPKKVQVAKAYIVLKDGVKPSKDVEKSIRLHCEKNLARYSLPAVYEFRESLPKTLVGKVAYRELEKESK
;
A
#
# COMPACT_ATOMS: atom_id res chain seq x y z
N MET A 1 31.40 -12.56 -26.50
CA MET A 1 32.83 -12.96 -26.51
C MET A 1 33.79 -11.83 -26.95
N GLN A 2 33.34 -10.66 -27.41
CA GLN A 2 34.21 -9.54 -27.80
C GLN A 2 34.51 -8.56 -26.66
N GLU A 3 33.65 -8.42 -25.64
CA GLU A 3 33.85 -7.47 -24.51
C GLU A 3 34.94 -7.88 -23.51
N SER A 4 35.31 -9.16 -23.43
CA SER A 4 36.32 -9.62 -22.46
C SER A 4 37.77 -9.25 -22.82
N LYS A 5 38.03 -8.72 -24.01
CA LYS A 5 39.39 -8.38 -24.47
C LYS A 5 39.90 -6.97 -24.03
N LEU A 6 38.99 -6.10 -23.53
CA LEU A 6 39.30 -4.72 -23.17
C LEU A 6 39.45 -4.46 -21.66
N MET A 7 39.16 -5.48 -20.81
CA MET A 7 39.24 -5.33 -19.36
C MET A 7 40.68 -5.45 -18.84
N SER A 8 41.04 -4.57 -17.90
CA SER A 8 42.32 -4.62 -17.18
C SER A 8 42.45 -5.90 -16.34
N LYS A 9 43.69 -6.23 -15.92
CA LYS A 9 43.92 -7.38 -15.04
C LYS A 9 43.19 -7.27 -13.69
N GLU A 10 43.04 -6.06 -13.18
CA GLU A 10 42.34 -5.76 -11.91
C GLU A 10 40.82 -5.90 -12.05
N GLU A 11 40.23 -5.40 -13.13
CA GLU A 11 38.80 -5.58 -13.43
C GLU A 11 38.43 -7.05 -13.59
N LYS A 12 39.29 -7.85 -14.27
CA LYS A 12 39.08 -9.30 -14.38
C LYS A 12 39.20 -10.02 -13.04
N LYS A 13 40.06 -9.53 -12.12
CA LYS A 13 40.22 -10.12 -10.79
C LYS A 13 39.00 -9.79 -9.92
N GLU A 14 38.49 -8.56 -10.00
CA GLU A 14 37.30 -8.13 -9.27
C GLU A 14 36.04 -8.84 -9.78
N LEU A 15 35.88 -8.99 -11.10
CA LEU A 15 34.77 -9.74 -11.70
C LEU A 15 34.76 -11.21 -11.22
N LYS A 16 35.94 -11.88 -11.22
CA LYS A 16 36.06 -13.25 -10.70
C LYS A 16 35.75 -13.34 -9.20
N LYS A 17 36.08 -12.32 -8.43
CA LYS A 17 35.74 -12.26 -6.99
C LYS A 17 34.24 -12.10 -6.81
N GLN A 18 33.58 -11.24 -7.57
CA GLN A 18 32.12 -11.05 -7.57
C GLN A 18 31.38 -12.33 -8.01
N GLU A 19 31.83 -13.01 -9.07
CA GLU A 19 31.27 -14.31 -9.49
C GLU A 19 31.42 -15.39 -8.41
N LYS A 20 32.56 -15.39 -7.69
CA LYS A 20 32.78 -16.35 -6.59
C LYS A 20 31.85 -16.04 -5.40
N LEU A 21 31.67 -14.77 -5.04
CA LEU A 21 30.75 -14.33 -4.00
C LEU A 21 29.31 -14.72 -4.37
N LYS A 22 28.88 -14.45 -5.59
CA LYS A 22 27.55 -14.83 -6.09
C LYS A 22 27.30 -16.35 -6.00
N LYS A 23 28.28 -17.18 -6.37
CA LYS A 23 28.17 -18.64 -6.22
C LYS A 23 28.05 -19.09 -4.76
N ILE A 24 28.77 -18.43 -3.84
CA ILE A 24 28.66 -18.71 -2.40
C ILE A 24 27.26 -18.32 -1.89
N GLU A 25 26.75 -17.17 -2.28
CA GLU A 25 25.40 -16.72 -1.93
C GLU A 25 24.31 -17.66 -2.44
N GLU A 26 24.39 -18.08 -3.71
CA GLU A 26 23.47 -19.06 -4.29
C GLU A 26 23.51 -20.41 -3.55
N LYS A 27 24.71 -20.85 -3.15
CA LYS A 27 24.86 -22.09 -2.37
C LYS A 27 24.27 -21.96 -0.96
N ASN A 28 24.45 -20.81 -0.31
CA ASN A 28 23.88 -20.55 1.01
C ASN A 28 22.36 -20.47 0.93
N PHE A 29 21.83 -19.76 -0.04
CA PHE A 29 20.38 -19.68 -0.30
C PHE A 29 19.76 -21.07 -0.51
N LYS A 30 20.37 -21.93 -1.35
CA LYS A 30 19.90 -23.32 -1.53
C LYS A 30 19.92 -24.14 -0.23
N LYS A 31 20.86 -23.86 0.69
CA LYS A 31 20.87 -24.50 2.00
C LYS A 31 19.76 -24.00 2.92
N GLU A 32 19.49 -22.69 2.89
CA GLU A 32 18.40 -22.07 3.65
C GLU A 32 17.04 -22.63 3.18
N ILE A 33 16.78 -22.68 1.87
CA ILE A 33 15.57 -23.30 1.31
C ILE A 33 15.41 -24.74 1.82
N LYS A 34 16.45 -25.58 1.71
CA LYS A 34 16.36 -26.97 2.17
C LYS A 34 16.08 -27.09 3.67
N LYS A 35 16.58 -26.15 4.48
CA LYS A 35 16.30 -26.11 5.93
C LYS A 35 14.84 -25.74 6.16
N GLU A 36 14.33 -24.76 5.43
CA GLU A 36 12.94 -24.31 5.52
C GLU A 36 11.97 -25.39 5.04
N GLU A 37 12.22 -26.03 3.90
CA GLU A 37 11.41 -27.16 3.40
C GLU A 37 11.34 -28.32 4.41
N LYS A 38 12.48 -28.64 5.08
CA LYS A 38 12.49 -29.64 6.15
C LYS A 38 11.65 -29.21 7.34
N LEU A 39 11.70 -27.94 7.74
CA LEU A 39 10.92 -27.40 8.83
C LEU A 39 9.42 -27.42 8.49
N ASN A 40 9.07 -26.98 7.29
CA ASN A 40 7.70 -27.00 6.79
C ASN A 40 7.13 -28.44 6.78
N LYS A 41 7.93 -29.40 6.30
CA LYS A 41 7.54 -30.82 6.31
C LYS A 41 7.39 -31.37 7.73
N LYS A 42 8.30 -31.01 8.65
CA LYS A 42 8.22 -31.42 10.06
C LYS A 42 6.95 -30.87 10.73
N ASN A 43 6.61 -29.61 10.45
CA ASN A 43 5.49 -28.90 11.05
C ASN A 43 4.19 -29.03 10.23
N ASN A 44 4.17 -29.89 9.20
CA ASN A 44 3.01 -30.14 8.31
C ASN A 44 2.44 -28.85 7.67
N ILE A 45 3.29 -27.86 7.39
CA ILE A 45 2.88 -26.63 6.71
C ILE A 45 2.61 -26.94 5.24
N LYS A 46 1.37 -26.74 4.80
CA LYS A 46 0.93 -27.01 3.43
C LYS A 46 0.97 -25.73 2.60
N THR A 47 1.38 -25.87 1.35
CA THR A 47 1.45 -24.76 0.38
C THR A 47 0.75 -25.15 -0.94
N PRO A 48 -0.57 -25.46 -0.90
CA PRO A 48 -1.27 -26.01 -2.06
C PRO A 48 -1.38 -25.00 -3.22
N TRP A 49 -1.21 -23.72 -2.96
CA TRP A 49 -1.28 -22.66 -3.97
C TRP A 49 -0.08 -22.62 -4.93
N LEU A 50 1.07 -23.23 -4.61
CA LEU A 50 2.29 -23.17 -5.44
C LEU A 50 2.06 -23.69 -6.86
N LYS A 51 1.12 -24.60 -7.08
CA LYS A 51 0.74 -25.11 -8.42
C LYS A 51 0.08 -24.05 -9.31
N TYR A 52 -0.38 -22.93 -8.74
CA TYR A 52 -0.97 -21.80 -9.46
C TYR A 52 0.03 -20.68 -9.75
N TYR A 53 1.27 -20.84 -9.30
CA TYR A 53 2.33 -19.93 -9.71
C TYR A 53 2.63 -20.13 -11.18
N LYS A 54 2.74 -19.03 -11.91
CA LYS A 54 3.13 -19.06 -13.31
C LYS A 54 4.59 -19.52 -13.47
N GLU A 55 4.92 -20.01 -14.66
CA GLU A 55 6.30 -20.39 -15.01
C GLU A 55 7.26 -19.23 -14.70
N GLY A 56 8.37 -19.54 -14.01
CA GLY A 56 9.35 -18.55 -13.59
C GLY A 56 9.07 -17.85 -12.25
N VAL A 57 7.94 -18.13 -11.58
CA VAL A 57 7.67 -17.66 -10.21
C VAL A 57 8.12 -18.76 -9.23
N PRO A 58 9.23 -18.58 -8.51
CA PRO A 58 9.71 -19.59 -7.57
C PRO A 58 8.93 -19.51 -6.25
N ALA A 59 8.90 -20.62 -5.50
CA ALA A 59 8.31 -20.66 -4.15
C ALA A 59 9.10 -19.79 -3.16
N HIS A 60 10.42 -19.68 -3.36
CA HIS A 60 11.34 -18.95 -2.49
C HIS A 60 12.15 -17.94 -3.29
N LEU A 61 12.35 -16.75 -2.71
CA LEU A 61 13.06 -15.63 -3.31
C LEU A 61 14.33 -15.29 -2.53
N ASN A 62 15.38 -14.92 -3.24
CA ASN A 62 16.60 -14.39 -2.63
C ASN A 62 16.47 -12.88 -2.47
N TYR A 63 16.10 -12.44 -1.28
CA TYR A 63 15.83 -11.03 -1.00
C TYR A 63 17.11 -10.22 -0.84
N PRO A 64 17.11 -8.94 -1.29
CA PRO A 64 18.20 -8.00 -1.05
C PRO A 64 18.48 -7.84 0.44
N LYS A 65 19.76 -7.92 0.84
CA LYS A 65 20.20 -7.80 2.24
C LYS A 65 20.51 -6.36 2.66
N GLY A 66 20.38 -5.43 1.73
CA GLY A 66 20.62 -4.00 1.94
C GLY A 66 19.36 -3.21 2.31
N THR A 67 19.54 -1.90 2.36
CA THR A 67 18.46 -0.95 2.57
C THR A 67 17.55 -0.83 1.34
N MET A 68 16.42 -0.13 1.47
CA MET A 68 15.53 0.15 0.32
C MET A 68 16.25 0.97 -0.77
N VAL A 69 17.06 1.97 -0.38
CA VAL A 69 17.89 2.69 -1.35
C VAL A 69 18.94 1.79 -1.99
N GLY A 70 19.47 0.81 -1.27
CA GLY A 70 20.39 -0.20 -1.81
C GLY A 70 19.75 -1.02 -2.94
N TYR A 71 18.50 -1.43 -2.78
CA TYR A 71 17.74 -2.13 -3.83
C TYR A 71 17.46 -1.23 -5.04
N PHE A 72 17.13 0.04 -4.81
CA PHE A 72 17.02 1.03 -5.89
C PHE A 72 18.35 1.21 -6.64
N LEU A 73 19.50 1.21 -5.94
CA LEU A 73 20.83 1.31 -6.55
C LEU A 73 21.16 0.14 -7.48
N GLU A 74 20.67 -1.05 -7.21
CA GLU A 74 20.81 -2.18 -8.14
C GLU A 74 20.09 -1.88 -9.48
N ALA A 75 18.92 -1.22 -9.43
CA ALA A 75 18.23 -0.80 -10.64
C ALA A 75 18.95 0.36 -11.36
N VAL A 76 19.52 1.32 -10.62
CA VAL A 76 20.37 2.39 -11.19
C VAL A 76 21.55 1.80 -11.95
N ALA A 77 22.22 0.79 -11.37
CA ALA A 77 23.37 0.14 -12.00
C ALA A 77 23.00 -0.60 -13.28
N ARG A 78 21.80 -1.21 -13.33
CA ARG A 78 21.34 -1.99 -14.49
C ARG A 78 20.74 -1.11 -15.59
N TYR A 79 20.03 -0.02 -15.21
CA TYR A 79 19.19 0.77 -16.11
C TYR A 79 19.43 2.29 -15.97
N PRO A 80 20.68 2.78 -15.98
CA PRO A 80 21.00 4.17 -15.62
C PRO A 80 20.30 5.22 -16.49
N GLU A 81 20.07 4.92 -17.76
CA GLU A 81 19.49 5.87 -18.73
C GLU A 81 17.97 5.72 -18.89
N ASN A 82 17.37 4.67 -18.28
CA ASN A 82 15.91 4.52 -18.29
C ASN A 82 15.25 5.63 -17.47
N ILE A 83 14.02 5.98 -17.81
CA ILE A 83 13.24 6.94 -17.03
C ILE A 83 12.77 6.28 -15.74
N ALA A 84 13.17 6.80 -14.59
CA ALA A 84 12.72 6.39 -13.27
C ALA A 84 11.41 7.11 -12.90
N ILE A 85 11.39 8.44 -13.02
CA ILE A 85 10.28 9.30 -12.59
C ILE A 85 9.78 10.14 -13.75
N GLU A 86 8.46 10.23 -13.89
CA GLU A 86 7.78 11.24 -14.70
C GLU A 86 6.83 12.05 -13.82
N TYR A 87 6.94 13.38 -13.89
CA TYR A 87 6.14 14.32 -13.13
C TYR A 87 5.67 15.47 -14.01
N TYR A 88 4.38 15.53 -14.32
CA TYR A 88 3.78 16.54 -15.22
C TYR A 88 4.52 16.73 -16.56
N GLY A 89 5.10 15.64 -17.09
CA GLY A 89 5.87 15.63 -18.36
C GLY A 89 7.33 16.08 -18.22
N ARG A 90 7.84 16.29 -17.02
CA ARG A 90 9.28 16.29 -16.72
C ARG A 90 9.69 14.86 -16.38
N THR A 91 10.81 14.42 -16.93
CA THR A 91 11.33 13.08 -16.73
C THR A 91 12.71 13.14 -16.09
N TYR A 92 13.02 12.14 -15.27
CA TYR A 92 14.33 11.95 -14.65
C TYR A 92 14.76 10.51 -14.94
N THR A 93 15.99 10.33 -15.44
CA THR A 93 16.58 9.00 -15.57
C THR A 93 16.94 8.43 -14.20
N TYR A 94 17.16 7.12 -14.12
CA TYR A 94 17.61 6.47 -12.89
C TYR A 94 18.90 7.10 -12.35
N ARG A 95 19.88 7.37 -13.22
CA ARG A 95 21.13 8.07 -12.86
C ARG A 95 20.86 9.46 -12.31
N ALA A 96 20.11 10.28 -13.06
CA ALA A 96 19.83 11.65 -12.65
C ALA A 96 19.03 11.70 -11.32
N PHE A 97 18.07 10.80 -11.14
CA PHE A 97 17.29 10.75 -9.91
C PHE A 97 18.12 10.29 -8.71
N TYR A 98 19.04 9.34 -8.93
CA TYR A 98 20.01 8.95 -7.92
C TYR A 98 20.94 10.08 -7.47
N GLU A 99 21.49 10.88 -8.41
CA GLU A 99 22.30 12.04 -8.04
C GLU A 99 21.50 13.03 -7.19
N MET A 100 20.24 13.28 -7.52
CA MET A 100 19.36 14.13 -6.71
C MET A 100 19.13 13.54 -5.31
N ILE A 101 18.98 12.21 -5.16
CA ILE A 101 18.90 11.53 -3.85
C ILE A 101 20.19 11.77 -3.06
N ARG A 102 21.35 11.64 -3.69
CA ARG A 102 22.65 11.90 -3.04
C ARG A 102 22.77 13.35 -2.56
N ASP A 103 22.39 14.31 -3.39
CA ASP A 103 22.43 15.73 -3.02
C ASP A 103 21.48 16.02 -1.85
N THR A 104 20.27 15.42 -1.86
CA THR A 104 19.33 15.48 -0.74
C THR A 104 19.92 14.86 0.54
N ALA A 105 20.63 13.73 0.43
CA ALA A 105 21.29 13.07 1.56
C ALA A 105 22.43 13.94 2.13
N LYS A 106 23.22 14.60 1.28
CA LYS A 106 24.22 15.59 1.71
C LYS A 106 23.59 16.76 2.46
N SER A 107 22.43 17.25 1.97
CA SER A 107 21.69 18.31 2.65
C SER A 107 21.18 17.86 4.02
N LEU A 108 20.68 16.64 4.16
CA LEU A 108 20.29 16.08 5.47
C LEU A 108 21.49 16.04 6.43
N LYS A 109 22.64 15.56 5.96
CA LYS A 109 23.87 15.50 6.77
C LYS A 109 24.38 16.89 7.17
N SER A 110 24.32 17.88 6.25
CA SER A 110 24.72 19.27 6.55
C SER A 110 23.80 19.92 7.58
N GLN A 111 22.52 19.51 7.64
CA GLN A 111 21.55 19.93 8.65
C GLN A 111 21.63 19.11 9.96
N GLY A 112 22.66 18.26 10.11
CA GLY A 112 22.93 17.52 11.33
C GLY A 112 22.13 16.24 11.53
N VAL A 113 21.41 15.75 10.52
CA VAL A 113 20.68 14.47 10.58
C VAL A 113 21.66 13.30 10.74
N LYS A 114 21.40 12.45 11.72
CA LYS A 114 22.22 11.28 12.06
C LYS A 114 21.49 9.98 11.75
N GLU A 115 22.23 8.90 11.71
CA GLU A 115 21.66 7.55 11.67
C GLU A 115 20.81 7.33 12.95
N GLY A 116 19.59 6.82 12.74
CA GLY A 116 18.62 6.59 13.81
C GLY A 116 17.68 7.76 14.10
N ASP A 117 17.96 8.97 13.59
CA ASP A 117 16.99 10.07 13.68
C ASP A 117 15.71 9.75 12.90
N THR A 118 14.60 10.38 13.28
CA THR A 118 13.34 10.23 12.55
C THR A 118 13.01 11.51 11.77
N ILE A 119 12.65 11.32 10.50
CA ILE A 119 12.20 12.39 9.58
C ILE A 119 10.72 12.17 9.28
N ALA A 120 9.89 13.18 9.53
CA ALA A 120 8.49 13.19 9.10
C ALA A 120 8.38 13.75 7.68
N ILE A 121 7.57 13.11 6.83
CA ILE A 121 7.26 13.56 5.48
C ILE A 121 5.74 13.73 5.37
N CYS A 122 5.29 14.99 5.31
CA CYS A 122 3.88 15.38 5.19
C CYS A 122 3.63 15.92 3.76
N MET A 123 3.71 15.03 2.77
CA MET A 123 3.71 15.36 1.34
C MET A 123 2.82 14.43 0.53
N PRO A 124 2.25 14.90 -0.61
CA PRO A 124 1.67 14.02 -1.63
C PRO A 124 2.75 13.38 -2.50
N ASN A 125 2.34 12.64 -3.55
CA ASN A 125 3.24 11.99 -4.51
C ASN A 125 3.99 13.01 -5.38
N THR A 126 5.06 13.58 -4.86
CA THR A 126 5.96 14.52 -5.57
C THR A 126 7.39 13.97 -5.65
N PRO A 127 8.20 14.42 -6.58
CA PRO A 127 9.62 14.06 -6.62
C PRO A 127 10.33 14.37 -5.30
N GLU A 128 10.06 15.52 -4.66
CA GLU A 128 10.66 15.96 -3.40
C GLU A 128 10.37 14.96 -2.26
N ALA A 129 9.13 14.44 -2.18
CA ALA A 129 8.77 13.44 -1.19
C ALA A 129 9.58 12.13 -1.36
N ILE A 130 9.77 11.67 -2.61
CA ILE A 130 10.52 10.46 -2.91
C ILE A 130 12.02 10.68 -2.72
N LEU A 131 12.54 11.85 -3.11
CA LEU A 131 13.93 12.22 -2.88
C LEU A 131 14.25 12.23 -1.38
N MET A 132 13.42 12.89 -0.57
CA MET A 132 13.59 12.92 0.89
C MET A 132 13.50 11.52 1.48
N PHE A 133 12.55 10.68 1.02
CA PHE A 133 12.39 9.32 1.48
C PHE A 133 13.65 8.47 1.29
N TYR A 134 14.18 8.42 0.06
CA TYR A 134 15.37 7.62 -0.22
C TYR A 134 16.64 8.24 0.37
N ALA A 135 16.74 9.57 0.43
CA ALA A 135 17.86 10.25 1.08
C ALA A 135 17.90 9.97 2.60
N ALA A 136 16.75 10.00 3.26
CA ALA A 136 16.62 9.61 4.66
C ALA A 136 17.04 8.15 4.88
N ASN A 137 16.58 7.23 4.03
CA ASN A 137 16.99 5.83 4.08
C ASN A 137 18.49 5.65 3.80
N MET A 138 19.11 6.47 2.92
CA MET A 138 20.54 6.45 2.62
C MET A 138 21.38 6.87 3.82
N VAL A 139 20.95 7.88 4.57
CA VAL A 139 21.68 8.35 5.78
C VAL A 139 21.32 7.55 7.03
N GLY A 140 20.43 6.55 6.92
CA GLY A 140 20.01 5.67 8.03
C GLY A 140 18.97 6.28 8.95
N ALA A 141 18.26 7.32 8.53
CA ALA A 141 17.14 7.86 9.27
C ALA A 141 15.86 7.02 9.07
N LEU A 142 15.00 7.01 10.09
CA LEU A 142 13.67 6.41 10.04
C LEU A 142 12.69 7.42 9.43
N VAL A 143 11.80 6.98 8.55
CA VAL A 143 10.86 7.87 7.88
C VAL A 143 9.45 7.66 8.41
N SER A 144 8.82 8.70 8.95
CA SER A 144 7.40 8.75 9.33
C SER A 144 6.59 9.43 8.23
N LEU A 145 5.69 8.69 7.57
CA LEU A 145 4.89 9.21 6.46
C LEU A 145 3.51 9.66 6.95
N ILE A 146 3.18 10.93 6.72
CA ILE A 146 1.99 11.59 7.23
C ILE A 146 1.13 12.08 6.06
N HIS A 147 -0.20 11.88 6.17
CA HIS A 147 -1.14 12.40 5.19
C HIS A 147 -1.26 13.93 5.32
N PRO A 148 -0.99 14.73 4.28
CA PRO A 148 -1.01 16.20 4.38
C PRO A 148 -2.41 16.78 4.62
N LEU A 149 -3.48 16.01 4.35
CA LEU A 149 -4.86 16.44 4.63
C LEU A 149 -5.35 16.02 6.02
N SER A 150 -4.53 15.35 6.84
CA SER A 150 -4.88 15.05 8.24
C SER A 150 -5.19 16.33 9.03
N ALA A 151 -5.96 16.19 10.10
CA ALA A 151 -6.21 17.27 11.03
C ALA A 151 -4.91 17.67 11.76
N GLU A 152 -4.82 18.92 12.19
CA GLU A 152 -3.63 19.44 12.93
C GLU A 152 -3.25 18.54 14.10
N LYS A 153 -4.23 18.15 14.91
CA LYS A 153 -4.02 17.27 16.07
C LYS A 153 -3.49 15.88 15.68
N GLU A 154 -3.94 15.34 14.55
CA GLU A 154 -3.42 14.06 14.05
C GLU A 154 -1.97 14.20 13.61
N ILE A 155 -1.64 15.25 12.86
CA ILE A 155 -0.26 15.53 12.42
C ILE A 155 0.64 15.68 13.65
N GLN A 156 0.21 16.45 14.66
CA GLN A 156 0.94 16.60 15.93
C GLN A 156 1.18 15.26 16.62
N ASN A 157 0.14 14.43 16.72
CA ASN A 157 0.23 13.12 17.35
C ASN A 157 1.22 12.21 16.61
N TYR A 158 1.19 12.16 15.26
CA TYR A 158 2.11 11.35 14.47
C TYR A 158 3.57 11.81 14.61
N ILE A 159 3.80 13.12 14.63
CA ILE A 159 5.13 13.69 14.84
C ILE A 159 5.66 13.29 16.23
N ASN A 160 4.85 13.45 17.27
CA ASN A 160 5.25 13.16 18.65
C ASN A 160 5.43 11.65 18.88
N ASP A 161 4.53 10.81 18.34
CA ASP A 161 4.63 9.36 18.46
C ASP A 161 5.89 8.82 17.77
N SER A 162 6.22 9.35 16.58
CA SER A 162 7.42 8.96 15.85
C SER A 162 8.72 9.56 16.37
N GLY A 163 8.65 10.56 17.26
CA GLY A 163 9.82 11.31 17.75
C GLY A 163 10.57 12.07 16.63
N ALA A 164 9.87 12.45 15.54
CA ALA A 164 10.51 13.10 14.41
C ALA A 164 11.04 14.47 14.79
N THR A 165 12.31 14.72 14.47
CA THR A 165 13.00 16.00 14.74
C THR A 165 13.19 16.85 13.49
N PHE A 166 12.92 16.29 12.31
CA PHE A 166 13.02 16.92 11.00
C PHE A 166 11.72 16.70 10.23
N LEU A 167 11.20 17.73 9.57
CA LEU A 167 9.94 17.66 8.82
C LEU A 167 10.11 18.19 7.40
N LEU A 168 9.70 17.39 6.40
CA LEU A 168 9.37 17.88 5.07
C LEU A 168 7.86 18.09 4.97
N SER A 169 7.41 19.31 4.69
CA SER A 169 6.00 19.66 4.59
C SER A 169 5.63 20.31 3.26
N LEU A 170 4.41 20.04 2.81
CA LEU A 170 3.83 20.74 1.67
C LEU A 170 3.51 22.20 2.03
N ASP A 171 3.83 23.14 1.13
CA ASP A 171 3.54 24.56 1.29
C ASP A 171 2.07 24.86 1.63
N LEU A 172 1.12 24.15 1.02
CA LEU A 172 -0.31 24.32 1.24
C LEU A 172 -0.80 23.93 2.65
N VAL A 173 0.00 23.20 3.42
CA VAL A 173 -0.35 22.80 4.80
C VAL A 173 0.52 23.46 5.85
N TYR A 174 1.27 24.49 5.47
CA TYR A 174 2.19 25.21 6.35
C TYR A 174 1.50 25.73 7.61
N ASP A 175 0.33 26.37 7.50
CA ASP A 175 -0.39 26.89 8.66
C ASP A 175 -0.71 25.80 9.70
N LYS A 176 -1.11 24.61 9.25
CA LYS A 176 -1.35 23.46 10.15
C LYS A 176 -0.09 23.06 10.91
N VAL A 177 1.04 23.03 10.21
CA VAL A 177 2.33 22.69 10.81
C VAL A 177 2.79 23.79 11.76
N HIS A 178 2.68 25.05 11.34
CA HIS A 178 3.05 26.21 12.15
C HIS A 178 2.26 26.27 13.48
N ASN A 179 0.97 25.98 13.44
CA ASN A 179 0.10 26.00 14.64
C ASN A 179 0.45 24.94 15.68
N ILE A 180 1.14 23.87 15.29
CA ILE A 180 1.44 22.72 16.17
C ILE A 180 2.92 22.56 16.51
N VAL A 181 3.83 23.21 15.78
CA VAL A 181 5.27 22.93 15.86
C VAL A 181 5.84 23.10 17.25
N ASP A 182 5.41 24.14 17.97
CA ASP A 182 5.86 24.43 19.36
C ASP A 182 5.47 23.32 20.36
N ASN A 183 4.49 22.47 20.00
CA ASN A 183 4.05 21.34 20.81
C ASN A 183 4.59 19.99 20.26
N THR A 184 5.66 20.05 19.47
CA THR A 184 6.33 18.87 18.88
C THR A 184 7.83 18.89 19.17
N CYS A 185 8.52 17.79 18.80
CA CYS A 185 9.98 17.70 18.89
C CYS A 185 10.72 18.14 17.61
N ILE A 186 10.00 18.72 16.63
CA ILE A 186 10.57 19.20 15.36
C ILE A 186 11.57 20.35 15.63
N LYS A 187 12.77 20.23 15.04
CA LYS A 187 13.84 21.23 15.10
C LYS A 187 14.05 21.93 13.77
N LYS A 188 13.78 21.26 12.65
CA LYS A 188 13.97 21.78 11.31
C LYS A 188 12.79 21.44 10.42
N ILE A 189 12.36 22.40 9.62
CA ILE A 189 11.24 22.26 8.67
C ILE A 189 11.72 22.66 7.28
N VAL A 190 11.56 21.76 6.33
CA VAL A 190 11.73 22.03 4.90
C VAL A 190 10.34 22.15 4.27
N ILE A 191 10.09 23.27 3.63
CA ILE A 191 8.84 23.51 2.92
C ILE A 191 9.06 23.28 1.42
N ALA A 192 8.31 22.33 0.87
CA ALA A 192 8.34 22.04 -0.57
C ALA A 192 6.96 22.31 -1.19
N SER A 193 7.00 22.75 -2.43
CA SER A 193 5.80 22.97 -3.25
C SER A 193 5.63 21.83 -4.26
N ALA A 194 4.40 21.43 -4.53
CA ALA A 194 4.11 20.54 -5.66
C ALA A 194 4.55 21.16 -7.03
N GLY A 195 4.88 22.46 -7.03
CA GLY A 195 5.42 23.18 -8.18
C GLY A 195 6.94 23.12 -8.32
N ASP A 196 7.71 22.65 -7.34
CA ASP A 196 9.17 22.77 -7.35
C ASP A 196 9.85 21.98 -8.47
N SER A 197 9.38 20.78 -8.73
CA SER A 197 9.86 19.93 -9.84
C SER A 197 9.18 20.20 -11.18
N LEU A 198 8.32 21.21 -11.32
CA LEU A 198 7.72 21.54 -12.63
C LEU A 198 8.74 22.23 -13.55
N LYS A 199 8.55 22.07 -14.89
CA LYS A 199 9.28 22.86 -15.88
C LYS A 199 8.96 24.36 -15.72
N THR A 200 9.90 25.23 -16.01
CA THR A 200 9.86 26.69 -15.76
C THR A 200 8.49 27.35 -16.05
N ILE A 201 7.93 27.12 -17.25
CA ILE A 201 6.63 27.70 -17.64
C ILE A 201 5.49 27.15 -16.76
N LYS A 202 5.46 25.85 -16.53
CA LYS A 202 4.43 25.22 -15.67
C LYS A 202 4.59 25.63 -14.20
N LYS A 203 5.82 25.82 -13.72
CA LYS A 203 6.12 26.33 -12.37
C LYS A 203 5.57 27.75 -12.18
N PHE A 204 5.74 28.62 -13.18
CA PHE A 204 5.17 29.97 -13.15
C PHE A 204 3.63 29.94 -13.13
N LEU A 205 3.00 29.15 -14.02
CA LEU A 205 1.55 28.98 -14.07
C LEU A 205 0.98 28.40 -12.76
N TYR A 206 1.69 27.44 -12.16
CA TYR A 206 1.31 26.85 -10.87
C TYR A 206 1.34 27.91 -9.76
N LYS A 207 2.42 28.68 -9.65
CA LYS A 207 2.54 29.77 -8.68
C LYS A 207 1.44 30.82 -8.88
N PHE A 208 1.14 31.19 -10.12
CA PHE A 208 0.08 32.16 -10.41
C PHE A 208 -1.30 31.63 -10.03
N LYS A 209 -1.60 30.38 -10.37
CA LYS A 209 -2.89 29.74 -10.06
C LYS A 209 -3.12 29.60 -8.56
N ASN A 210 -2.08 29.32 -7.80
CA ASN A 210 -2.16 29.11 -6.34
C ASN A 210 -1.82 30.36 -5.53
N ARG A 211 -1.69 31.53 -6.20
CA ARG A 211 -1.47 32.81 -5.52
C ARG A 211 -2.71 33.13 -4.64
N GLY A 212 -2.51 33.16 -3.32
CA GLY A 212 -3.59 33.36 -2.34
C GLY A 212 -4.15 32.09 -1.71
N THR A 213 -3.74 30.88 -2.19
CA THR A 213 -4.05 29.61 -1.49
C THR A 213 -2.85 29.09 -0.70
N VAL A 214 -1.61 29.43 -1.12
CA VAL A 214 -0.40 29.12 -0.34
C VAL A 214 -0.29 30.13 0.79
N PRO A 215 -0.18 29.69 2.04
CA PRO A 215 0.02 30.57 3.20
C PRO A 215 1.31 31.39 3.06
N LYS A 216 1.38 32.50 3.80
CA LYS A 216 2.62 33.26 3.93
C LYS A 216 3.60 32.46 4.80
N ILE A 217 4.68 31.95 4.18
CA ILE A 217 5.69 31.18 4.90
C ILE A 217 6.72 32.16 5.49
N GLU A 218 6.92 32.07 6.80
CA GLU A 218 7.97 32.83 7.50
C GLU A 218 9.22 31.97 7.59
N LEU A 219 10.21 32.31 6.75
CA LEU A 219 11.49 31.62 6.72
C LEU A 219 12.36 32.08 7.91
N THR A 220 13.04 31.13 8.53
CA THR A 220 13.95 31.31 9.67
C THR A 220 15.16 30.38 9.49
N ASP A 221 16.10 30.37 10.42
CA ASP A 221 17.20 29.41 10.40
C ASP A 221 16.72 27.94 10.53
N ASP A 222 15.49 27.74 11.04
CA ASP A 222 14.89 26.41 11.25
C ASP A 222 13.79 26.08 10.24
N ILE A 223 13.28 27.05 9.49
CA ILE A 223 12.24 26.89 8.46
C ILE A 223 12.79 27.39 7.12
N MET A 224 13.01 26.48 6.20
CA MET A 224 13.65 26.75 4.91
C MET A 224 12.85 26.19 3.74
N THR A 225 13.02 26.75 2.56
CA THR A 225 12.47 26.20 1.33
C THR A 225 13.25 24.97 0.86
N TRP A 226 12.63 24.13 0.01
CA TRP A 226 13.31 22.98 -0.61
C TRP A 226 14.61 23.38 -1.33
N ASN A 227 14.61 24.51 -2.06
CA ASN A 227 15.79 24.95 -2.78
C ASN A 227 16.93 25.37 -1.83
N GLU A 228 16.61 26.11 -0.76
CA GLU A 228 17.60 26.47 0.26
C GLU A 228 18.18 25.24 0.94
N PHE A 229 17.31 24.28 1.28
CA PHE A 229 17.73 23.01 1.86
C PHE A 229 18.71 22.25 0.96
N ILE A 230 18.44 22.15 -0.35
CA ILE A 230 19.35 21.47 -1.29
C ILE A 230 20.68 22.22 -1.41
N ASN A 231 20.68 23.55 -1.37
CA ASN A 231 21.92 24.34 -1.44
C ASN A 231 22.88 24.05 -0.28
N TYR A 232 22.36 23.75 0.92
CA TYR A 232 23.22 23.36 2.06
C TYR A 232 24.03 22.06 1.83
N GLY A 233 23.60 21.22 0.91
CA GLY A 233 24.29 19.97 0.58
C GLY A 233 25.49 20.14 -0.35
N TYR A 234 25.61 21.26 -1.10
CA TYR A 234 26.66 21.42 -2.13
C TYR A 234 28.06 21.38 -1.55
N ASP A 235 28.27 21.99 -0.40
CA ASP A 235 29.59 22.05 0.25
C ASP A 235 29.89 20.87 1.17
N TYR A 236 28.91 19.96 1.35
CA TYR A 236 29.09 18.80 2.23
C TYR A 236 29.96 17.74 1.58
N GLN A 237 31.13 17.45 2.21
CA GLN A 237 32.12 16.48 1.73
C GLN A 237 32.20 15.23 2.62
N GLY A 238 31.36 15.14 3.66
CA GLY A 238 31.35 14.01 4.56
C GLY A 238 30.67 12.76 3.98
N GLU A 239 30.71 11.66 4.74
CA GLU A 239 30.05 10.41 4.38
C GLU A 239 28.53 10.53 4.51
N ILE A 240 27.80 9.98 3.54
CA ILE A 240 26.32 9.97 3.50
C ILE A 240 25.73 8.57 3.68
N ALA A 241 26.52 7.52 3.50
CA ALA A 241 26.07 6.15 3.66
C ALA A 241 25.91 5.78 5.15
N CYS A 242 24.94 4.94 5.46
CA CYS A 242 24.75 4.36 6.79
C CYS A 242 25.21 2.90 6.83
N LEU A 243 25.30 2.35 8.05
CA LEU A 243 25.64 0.95 8.31
C LEU A 243 24.41 0.03 8.38
N LYS A 244 23.19 0.58 8.22
CA LYS A 244 21.95 -0.19 8.28
C LYS A 244 21.82 -1.23 7.16
N GLY A 245 21.15 -2.33 7.47
CA GLY A 245 20.85 -3.43 6.57
C GLY A 245 19.37 -3.70 6.41
N ALA A 246 19.06 -4.86 5.86
CA ALA A 246 17.69 -5.25 5.53
C ALA A 246 16.74 -5.27 6.74
N ASN A 247 17.19 -5.75 7.90
CA ASN A 247 16.34 -5.94 9.07
C ASN A 247 16.19 -4.67 9.94
N ASP A 248 16.89 -3.59 9.60
CA ASP A 248 16.77 -2.35 10.32
C ASP A 248 15.47 -1.61 9.97
N PRO A 249 14.85 -0.91 10.94
CA PRO A 249 13.65 -0.12 10.70
C PRO A 249 13.92 0.99 9.69
N ALA A 250 12.98 1.18 8.77
CA ALA A 250 13.07 2.14 7.66
C ALA A 250 11.87 3.09 7.60
N VAL A 251 10.67 2.59 7.90
CA VAL A 251 9.41 3.33 7.67
C VAL A 251 8.44 3.15 8.82
N ILE A 252 7.77 4.22 9.19
CA ILE A 252 6.56 4.21 10.02
C ILE A 252 5.40 4.59 9.13
N LEU A 253 4.39 3.71 9.05
CA LEU A 253 3.11 3.99 8.43
C LEU A 253 2.02 3.98 9.50
N TYR A 254 1.08 4.91 9.41
CA TYR A 254 -0.05 4.95 10.33
C TYR A 254 -1.26 4.26 9.73
N SER A 255 -1.83 3.30 10.45
CA SER A 255 -3.12 2.72 10.10
C SER A 255 -4.22 3.43 10.89
N GLY A 256 -5.30 3.80 10.20
CA GLY A 256 -6.54 4.16 10.87
C GLY A 256 -7.14 2.91 11.51
N GLY A 257 -6.67 2.58 12.70
CA GLY A 257 -7.09 1.39 13.43
C GLY A 257 -8.61 1.29 13.56
N THR A 258 -9.15 0.09 13.41
CA THR A 258 -10.56 -0.19 13.68
C THR A 258 -10.91 -0.07 15.18
N SER A 259 -9.94 0.16 16.06
CA SER A 259 -10.10 0.10 17.53
C SER A 259 -9.89 1.41 18.30
N GLY A 260 -9.52 2.50 17.67
CA GLY A 260 -9.19 3.74 18.40
C GLY A 260 -8.20 4.62 17.65
N ASP A 261 -7.23 5.17 18.37
CA ASP A 261 -6.21 6.04 17.82
C ASP A 261 -5.36 5.32 16.74
N PRO A 262 -4.90 6.04 15.72
CA PRO A 262 -4.02 5.50 14.71
C PRO A 262 -2.73 4.94 15.34
N LYS A 263 -2.30 3.75 14.87
CA LYS A 263 -1.09 3.10 15.35
C LYS A 263 0.06 3.26 14.37
N GLY A 264 1.24 3.62 14.86
CA GLY A 264 2.46 3.60 14.09
C GLY A 264 2.93 2.15 13.84
N ILE A 265 3.02 1.75 12.59
CA ILE A 265 3.48 0.41 12.18
C ILE A 265 4.92 0.54 11.75
N LEU A 266 5.82 -0.16 12.45
CA LEU A 266 7.26 -0.12 12.20
C LEU A 266 7.65 -1.19 11.19
N LEU A 267 8.14 -0.75 10.03
CA LEU A 267 8.49 -1.58 8.89
C LEU A 267 10.00 -1.48 8.58
N THR A 268 10.60 -2.62 8.26
CA THR A 268 12.03 -2.73 7.94
C THR A 268 12.31 -2.55 6.46
N ASN A 269 13.58 -2.35 6.10
CA ASN A 269 14.03 -2.39 4.70
C ASN A 269 13.66 -3.74 4.04
N MET A 270 13.82 -4.85 4.77
CA MET A 270 13.47 -6.21 4.29
C MET A 270 12.00 -6.30 3.91
N ASN A 271 11.11 -5.75 4.72
CA ASN A 271 9.67 -5.84 4.47
C ASN A 271 9.30 -5.25 3.10
N PHE A 272 9.85 -4.07 2.76
CA PHE A 272 9.59 -3.43 1.48
C PHE A 272 10.36 -4.05 0.31
N ASN A 273 11.62 -4.49 0.51
CA ASN A 273 12.39 -5.17 -0.51
C ASN A 273 11.75 -6.52 -0.87
N ALA A 274 11.24 -7.24 0.13
CA ALA A 274 10.52 -8.50 -0.07
C ALA A 274 9.20 -8.29 -0.81
N LEU A 275 8.43 -7.28 -0.40
CA LEU A 275 7.22 -6.88 -1.12
C LEU A 275 7.51 -6.56 -2.59
N ALA A 276 8.54 -5.75 -2.85
CA ALA A 276 8.91 -5.33 -4.19
C ALA A 276 9.27 -6.52 -5.08
N LEU A 277 10.12 -7.41 -4.59
CA LEU A 277 10.55 -8.58 -5.36
C LEU A 277 9.39 -9.57 -5.57
N SER A 278 8.54 -9.78 -4.57
CA SER A 278 7.37 -10.64 -4.67
C SER A 278 6.34 -10.08 -5.67
N CYS A 279 6.04 -8.79 -5.60
CA CYS A 279 5.17 -8.12 -6.58
C CYS A 279 5.74 -8.23 -7.99
N HIS A 280 7.05 -8.01 -8.18
CA HIS A 280 7.71 -8.17 -9.47
C HIS A 280 7.53 -9.58 -10.05
N LYS A 281 7.64 -10.60 -9.23
CA LYS A 281 7.47 -11.99 -9.68
C LYS A 281 6.01 -12.35 -9.95
N MET A 282 5.09 -11.86 -9.13
CA MET A 282 3.65 -12.16 -9.27
C MET A 282 2.94 -11.31 -10.32
N ILE A 283 3.55 -10.21 -10.78
CA ILE A 283 3.07 -9.38 -11.89
C ILE A 283 3.95 -9.65 -13.12
N GLU A 284 3.57 -10.63 -13.92
CA GLU A 284 4.34 -11.16 -15.06
C GLU A 284 4.82 -10.07 -16.05
N GLN A 285 4.08 -8.98 -16.16
CA GLN A 285 4.36 -7.88 -17.09
C GLN A 285 5.18 -6.75 -16.45
N SER A 286 5.66 -6.92 -15.21
CA SER A 286 6.53 -5.93 -14.57
C SER A 286 7.98 -6.07 -15.06
N GLY A 287 8.69 -4.95 -15.16
CA GLY A 287 10.11 -4.94 -15.54
C GLY A 287 10.51 -3.75 -16.40
N GLU A 288 11.71 -3.81 -16.94
CA GLU A 288 12.29 -2.74 -17.76
C GLU A 288 11.37 -2.28 -18.89
N GLY A 289 11.27 -0.96 -19.06
CA GLY A 289 10.46 -0.32 -20.11
C GLY A 289 8.97 -0.19 -19.78
N GLU A 290 8.49 -0.82 -18.72
CA GLU A 290 7.12 -0.73 -18.26
C GLU A 290 6.91 0.51 -17.37
N SER A 291 5.64 0.82 -17.06
CA SER A 291 5.31 2.00 -16.30
C SER A 291 4.10 1.80 -15.41
N ILE A 292 4.09 2.47 -14.26
CA ILE A 292 2.94 2.52 -13.37
C ILE A 292 2.43 3.95 -13.19
N LEU A 293 1.11 4.10 -13.04
CA LEU A 293 0.50 5.35 -12.64
C LEU A 293 0.38 5.40 -11.11
N ALA A 294 1.21 6.20 -10.47
CA ALA A 294 1.26 6.32 -9.01
C ALA A 294 0.23 7.34 -8.50
N ILE A 295 -1.04 6.92 -8.45
CA ILE A 295 -2.17 7.68 -7.90
C ILE A 295 -2.47 7.35 -6.45
N LEU A 296 -1.99 6.20 -5.96
CA LEU A 296 -2.12 5.82 -4.55
C LEU A 296 -1.07 6.54 -3.72
N PRO A 297 -1.44 7.06 -2.53
CA PRO A 297 -0.55 7.95 -1.76
C PRO A 297 0.71 7.27 -1.24
N ILE A 298 1.84 8.00 -1.23
CA ILE A 298 3.12 7.55 -0.67
C ILE A 298 3.04 7.21 0.83
N PHE A 299 2.17 7.89 1.58
CA PHE A 299 1.95 7.63 3.01
C PHE A 299 1.09 6.38 3.30
N HIS A 300 0.82 5.57 2.29
CA HIS A 300 0.13 4.29 2.41
C HIS A 300 1.00 3.18 1.80
N GLY A 301 1.07 2.00 2.44
CA GLY A 301 1.91 0.89 1.98
C GLY A 301 1.68 0.50 0.52
N PHE A 302 0.44 0.54 0.03
CA PHE A 302 0.11 0.25 -1.37
C PHE A 302 0.75 1.28 -2.33
N GLY A 303 0.71 2.57 -1.99
CA GLY A 303 1.37 3.62 -2.78
C GLY A 303 2.89 3.54 -2.71
N LEU A 304 3.45 3.55 -1.49
CA LEU A 304 4.90 3.49 -1.29
C LEU A 304 5.49 2.18 -1.79
N GLY A 305 4.96 1.05 -1.32
CA GLY A 305 5.55 -0.27 -1.55
C GLY A 305 5.32 -0.77 -2.97
N VAL A 306 4.04 -0.82 -3.41
CA VAL A 306 3.70 -1.40 -4.71
C VAL A 306 3.90 -0.41 -5.85
N CYS A 307 3.38 0.84 -5.73
CA CYS A 307 3.43 1.77 -6.86
C CYS A 307 4.79 2.47 -7.01
N ILE A 308 5.55 2.70 -5.93
CA ILE A 308 6.81 3.45 -5.98
C ILE A 308 8.00 2.51 -5.85
N HIS A 309 8.16 1.85 -4.70
CA HIS A 309 9.38 1.08 -4.41
C HIS A 309 9.56 -0.14 -5.32
N THR A 310 8.50 -0.95 -5.52
CA THR A 310 8.52 -2.06 -6.48
C THR A 310 8.91 -1.59 -7.88
N THR A 311 8.26 -0.52 -8.35
CA THR A 311 8.47 0.02 -9.69
C THR A 311 9.90 0.48 -9.89
N LEU A 312 10.44 1.25 -8.94
CA LEU A 312 11.82 1.74 -9.01
C LEU A 312 12.86 0.63 -8.85
N GLY A 313 12.63 -0.37 -8.00
CA GLY A 313 13.52 -1.51 -7.84
C GLY A 313 13.60 -2.42 -9.07
N CYS A 314 12.57 -2.38 -9.93
CA CYS A 314 12.46 -3.23 -11.12
C CYS A 314 12.84 -2.55 -12.45
N GLY A 315 13.38 -1.32 -12.42
CA GLY A 315 13.77 -0.62 -13.64
C GLY A 315 12.62 -0.02 -14.44
N MET A 316 11.44 0.13 -13.82
CA MET A 316 10.22 0.65 -14.43
C MET A 316 10.09 2.17 -14.21
N ARG A 317 9.19 2.82 -14.97
CA ARG A 317 8.89 4.26 -14.83
C ARG A 317 7.69 4.48 -13.90
N VAL A 318 7.87 5.32 -12.89
CA VAL A 318 6.79 5.82 -12.04
C VAL A 318 6.26 7.14 -12.58
N VAL A 319 4.98 7.21 -12.91
CA VAL A 319 4.29 8.46 -13.27
C VAL A 319 3.56 8.98 -12.06
N LEU A 320 4.08 10.06 -11.47
CA LEU A 320 3.56 10.65 -10.24
C LEU A 320 2.38 11.58 -10.51
N VAL A 321 1.32 11.40 -9.74
CA VAL A 321 0.11 12.23 -9.78
C VAL A 321 -0.24 12.69 -8.36
N PRO A 322 0.19 13.89 -7.94
CA PRO A 322 0.00 14.37 -6.56
C PRO A 322 -1.46 14.74 -6.24
N ASN A 323 -2.23 15.12 -7.25
CA ASN A 323 -3.65 15.45 -7.13
C ASN A 323 -4.42 14.74 -8.23
N PHE A 324 -5.00 13.60 -7.89
CA PHE A 324 -5.70 12.73 -8.82
C PHE A 324 -7.20 13.06 -8.87
N ASN A 325 -7.69 13.30 -10.10
CA ASN A 325 -9.12 13.42 -10.36
C ASN A 325 -9.60 12.16 -11.10
N PRO A 326 -10.55 11.38 -10.56
CA PRO A 326 -11.06 10.16 -11.19
C PRO A 326 -11.59 10.36 -12.62
N LYS A 327 -12.10 11.56 -12.94
CA LYS A 327 -12.58 11.88 -14.31
C LYS A 327 -11.46 11.92 -15.36
N ASP A 328 -10.22 12.12 -14.92
CA ASP A 328 -9.06 12.16 -15.82
C ASP A 328 -8.35 10.80 -15.92
N PHE A 329 -8.84 9.77 -15.26
CA PHE A 329 -8.14 8.49 -15.12
C PHE A 329 -7.81 7.88 -16.50
N GLY A 330 -8.78 7.70 -17.37
CA GLY A 330 -8.56 7.17 -18.72
C GLY A 330 -7.58 8.00 -19.53
N LYS A 331 -7.70 9.35 -19.49
CA LYS A 331 -6.78 10.26 -20.17
C LYS A 331 -5.34 10.11 -19.68
N LEU A 332 -5.13 9.91 -18.36
CA LEU A 332 -3.80 9.71 -17.79
C LEU A 332 -3.20 8.38 -18.25
N LEU A 333 -3.97 7.29 -18.26
CA LEU A 333 -3.51 5.99 -18.74
C LEU A 333 -3.06 6.07 -20.21
N HIS A 334 -3.86 6.67 -21.07
CA HIS A 334 -3.55 6.86 -22.49
C HIS A 334 -2.36 7.78 -22.71
N LYS A 335 -2.40 8.99 -22.14
CA LYS A 335 -1.37 10.04 -22.33
C LYS A 335 0.01 9.57 -21.93
N HIS A 336 0.12 8.89 -20.80
CA HIS A 336 1.40 8.44 -20.24
C HIS A 336 1.77 7.01 -20.67
N LYS A 337 0.95 6.37 -21.55
CA LYS A 337 1.17 5.01 -22.06
C LYS A 337 1.45 4.03 -20.91
N ILE A 338 0.56 4.03 -19.92
CA ILE A 338 0.70 3.23 -18.71
C ILE A 338 0.50 1.75 -19.04
N SER A 339 1.40 0.91 -18.53
CA SER A 339 1.33 -0.54 -18.68
C SER A 339 0.76 -1.27 -17.47
N ILE A 340 0.92 -0.73 -16.28
CA ILE A 340 0.41 -1.32 -15.04
C ILE A 340 -0.35 -0.26 -14.25
N VAL A 341 -1.51 -0.63 -13.74
CA VAL A 341 -2.29 0.24 -12.86
C VAL A 341 -2.76 -0.51 -11.63
N CYS A 342 -2.59 0.15 -10.47
CA CYS A 342 -3.09 -0.32 -9.19
C CYS A 342 -4.09 0.68 -8.63
N GLY A 343 -5.17 0.18 -8.02
CA GLY A 343 -6.20 1.05 -7.48
C GLY A 343 -7.18 0.31 -6.58
N VAL A 344 -8.13 1.05 -6.03
CA VAL A 344 -9.27 0.50 -5.31
C VAL A 344 -10.45 0.29 -6.27
N PRO A 345 -11.44 -0.57 -5.96
CA PRO A 345 -12.57 -0.86 -6.84
C PRO A 345 -13.31 0.40 -7.35
N SER A 346 -13.51 1.40 -6.49
CA SER A 346 -14.19 2.65 -6.86
C SER A 346 -13.44 3.47 -7.92
N LEU A 347 -12.11 3.37 -7.98
CA LEU A 347 -11.31 3.99 -9.04
C LEU A 347 -11.56 3.30 -10.39
N PHE A 348 -11.58 1.98 -10.41
CA PHE A 348 -11.88 1.22 -11.62
C PHE A 348 -13.32 1.43 -12.09
N GLU A 349 -14.28 1.54 -11.17
CA GLU A 349 -15.65 1.93 -11.50
C GLU A 349 -15.68 3.33 -12.15
N SER A 350 -14.93 4.29 -11.61
CA SER A 350 -14.83 5.63 -12.21
C SER A 350 -14.21 5.59 -13.60
N LEU A 351 -13.23 4.71 -13.83
CA LEU A 351 -12.62 4.52 -15.16
C LEU A 351 -13.64 4.08 -16.19
N THR A 352 -14.55 3.15 -15.86
CA THR A 352 -15.60 2.69 -16.80
C THR A 352 -16.63 3.76 -17.17
N LYS A 353 -16.62 4.91 -16.51
CA LYS A 353 -17.47 6.08 -16.80
C LYS A 353 -16.75 7.12 -17.67
N THR A 354 -15.44 6.93 -17.99
CA THR A 354 -14.69 7.85 -18.84
C THR A 354 -14.88 7.53 -20.31
N SER A 355 -14.93 8.56 -21.16
CA SER A 355 -14.97 8.37 -22.61
C SER A 355 -13.56 8.21 -23.15
N MET A 356 -13.30 7.12 -23.88
CA MET A 356 -12.00 6.78 -24.45
C MET A 356 -12.14 6.26 -25.88
N GLY A 357 -11.07 6.39 -26.66
CA GLY A 357 -10.98 5.83 -28.02
C GLY A 357 -10.71 4.31 -28.01
N LYS A 358 -11.03 3.64 -29.11
CA LYS A 358 -10.98 2.17 -29.25
C LYS A 358 -9.63 1.53 -28.89
N ASN A 359 -8.51 2.25 -29.02
CA ASN A 359 -7.15 1.73 -28.76
C ASN A 359 -6.41 2.48 -27.66
N ASP A 360 -7.09 3.27 -26.86
CA ASP A 360 -6.46 4.16 -25.88
C ASP A 360 -5.77 3.40 -24.73
N LEU A 361 -6.24 2.18 -24.45
CA LEU A 361 -5.65 1.31 -23.43
C LEU A 361 -4.73 0.21 -24.01
N SER A 362 -4.33 0.31 -25.27
CA SER A 362 -3.49 -0.71 -25.94
C SER A 362 -2.13 -0.97 -25.27
N LYS A 363 -1.67 -0.08 -24.40
CA LYS A 363 -0.44 -0.26 -23.62
C LYS A 363 -0.68 -0.87 -22.24
N LEU A 364 -1.92 -0.89 -21.75
CA LEU A 364 -2.24 -1.47 -20.45
C LEU A 364 -2.13 -3.00 -20.52
N LYS A 365 -1.29 -3.57 -19.68
CA LYS A 365 -0.96 -5.00 -19.62
C LYS A 365 -1.45 -5.67 -18.34
N SER A 366 -1.54 -4.92 -17.25
CA SER A 366 -1.95 -5.45 -15.94
C SER A 366 -2.72 -4.40 -15.15
N ALA A 367 -3.76 -4.86 -14.45
CA ALA A 367 -4.55 -4.04 -13.55
C ALA A 367 -4.80 -4.80 -12.23
N ILE A 368 -4.53 -4.15 -11.10
CA ILE A 368 -4.65 -4.78 -9.79
C ILE A 368 -5.58 -3.94 -8.91
N SER A 369 -6.64 -4.57 -8.43
CA SER A 369 -7.57 -3.98 -7.47
C SER A 369 -7.28 -4.51 -6.07
N GLY A 370 -7.12 -3.61 -5.11
CA GLY A 370 -6.89 -3.98 -3.72
C GLY A 370 -7.47 -2.95 -2.75
N GLY A 371 -7.40 -3.27 -1.46
CA GLY A 371 -7.82 -2.38 -0.38
C GLY A 371 -9.31 -2.36 -0.09
N ASP A 372 -10.16 -2.89 -0.98
CA ASP A 372 -11.60 -3.06 -0.77
C ASP A 372 -12.13 -4.23 -1.61
N PHE A 373 -13.39 -4.64 -1.37
CA PHE A 373 -14.03 -5.75 -2.06
C PHE A 373 -14.34 -5.41 -3.52
N MET A 374 -13.91 -6.27 -4.46
CA MET A 374 -14.24 -6.21 -5.88
C MET A 374 -15.37 -7.17 -6.20
N SER A 375 -16.56 -6.66 -6.54
CA SER A 375 -17.66 -7.51 -6.97
C SER A 375 -17.40 -8.12 -8.36
N LYS A 376 -17.98 -9.29 -8.62
CA LYS A 376 -17.92 -9.97 -9.93
C LYS A 376 -18.43 -9.09 -11.06
N ASP A 377 -19.54 -8.39 -10.83
CA ASP A 377 -20.14 -7.52 -11.85
C ASP A 377 -19.22 -6.35 -12.19
N LEU A 378 -18.62 -5.71 -11.19
CA LEU A 378 -17.65 -4.64 -11.43
C LEU A 378 -16.40 -5.17 -12.13
N LYS A 379 -15.88 -6.35 -11.72
CA LYS A 379 -14.77 -7.00 -12.43
C LYS A 379 -15.09 -7.21 -13.90
N ASN A 380 -16.23 -7.83 -14.21
CA ASN A 380 -16.66 -8.11 -15.56
C ASN A 380 -16.83 -6.82 -16.40
N LYS A 381 -17.39 -5.79 -15.79
CA LYS A 381 -17.56 -4.47 -16.41
C LYS A 381 -16.21 -3.84 -16.76
N VAL A 382 -15.24 -3.91 -15.85
CA VAL A 382 -13.89 -3.35 -16.05
C VAL A 382 -13.14 -4.13 -17.13
N ASP A 383 -13.16 -5.47 -17.09
CA ASP A 383 -12.49 -6.30 -18.08
C ASP A 383 -13.09 -6.10 -19.49
N THR A 384 -14.41 -5.91 -19.58
CA THR A 384 -15.07 -5.57 -20.84
C THR A 384 -14.64 -4.21 -21.35
N TYR A 385 -14.61 -3.21 -20.45
CA TYR A 385 -14.14 -1.87 -20.77
C TYR A 385 -12.68 -1.88 -21.28
N PHE A 386 -11.79 -2.67 -20.67
CA PHE A 386 -10.41 -2.82 -21.16
C PHE A 386 -10.36 -3.36 -22.58
N ARG A 387 -11.12 -4.44 -22.87
CA ARG A 387 -11.18 -5.04 -24.22
C ARG A 387 -11.73 -4.07 -25.27
N GLU A 388 -12.79 -3.35 -24.94
CA GLU A 388 -13.40 -2.35 -25.84
C GLU A 388 -12.43 -1.21 -26.19
N HIS A 389 -11.44 -0.93 -25.31
CA HIS A 389 -10.45 0.12 -25.51
C HIS A 389 -9.05 -0.42 -25.86
N GLY A 390 -8.97 -1.67 -26.35
CA GLY A 390 -7.77 -2.24 -26.96
C GLY A 390 -6.77 -2.88 -26.01
N SER A 391 -7.16 -3.17 -24.75
CA SER A 391 -6.32 -3.89 -23.80
C SER A 391 -6.82 -5.31 -23.56
N ASN A 392 -5.89 -6.25 -23.46
CA ASN A 392 -6.15 -7.63 -23.01
C ASN A 392 -5.88 -7.82 -21.51
N ALA A 393 -5.64 -6.75 -20.76
CA ALA A 393 -5.47 -6.82 -19.33
C ALA A 393 -6.74 -7.33 -18.65
N GLU A 394 -6.56 -8.17 -17.64
CA GLU A 394 -7.62 -8.55 -16.70
C GLU A 394 -7.38 -7.86 -15.36
N ILE A 395 -8.49 -7.42 -14.72
CA ILE A 395 -8.34 -6.92 -13.36
C ILE A 395 -8.17 -8.08 -12.39
N ARG A 396 -7.08 -8.04 -11.65
CA ARG A 396 -6.71 -9.04 -10.65
C ARG A 396 -6.97 -8.48 -9.25
N VAL A 397 -7.51 -9.30 -8.37
CA VAL A 397 -7.77 -8.91 -6.98
C VAL A 397 -6.52 -9.17 -6.16
N GLY A 398 -6.09 -8.18 -5.37
CA GLY A 398 -5.01 -8.27 -4.41
C GLY A 398 -5.49 -7.97 -2.99
N TYR A 399 -4.84 -8.60 -2.01
CA TYR A 399 -5.11 -8.38 -0.59
C TYR A 399 -3.82 -8.10 0.16
N GLY A 400 -3.95 -7.28 1.18
CA GLY A 400 -2.89 -6.97 2.11
C GLY A 400 -3.31 -5.96 3.17
N LEU A 401 -2.41 -5.71 4.09
CA LEU A 401 -2.59 -4.80 5.21
C LEU A 401 -1.27 -4.10 5.51
N THR A 402 -1.32 -2.99 6.21
CA THR A 402 -0.13 -2.18 6.51
C THR A 402 0.85 -2.97 7.38
N GLU A 403 0.35 -3.80 8.29
CA GLU A 403 1.12 -4.69 9.16
C GLU A 403 1.88 -5.80 8.39
N ALA A 404 1.58 -5.98 7.11
CA ALA A 404 2.34 -6.83 6.18
C ALA A 404 2.84 -6.02 4.97
N SER A 405 3.20 -4.76 5.16
CA SER A 405 3.81 -3.81 4.22
C SER A 405 2.92 -3.37 3.06
N ALA A 406 1.90 -4.08 2.66
CA ALA A 406 0.83 -3.75 1.74
C ALA A 406 0.17 -4.99 1.16
N ALA A 407 0.83 -5.71 0.22
CA ALA A 407 0.26 -6.82 -0.54
C ALA A 407 0.91 -8.15 -0.15
N ILE A 408 0.09 -9.16 0.05
CA ILE A 408 0.52 -10.52 0.39
C ILE A 408 -0.14 -11.61 -0.45
N CYS A 409 -1.25 -11.27 -1.12
CA CYS A 409 -1.96 -12.15 -2.04
C CYS A 409 -2.30 -11.41 -3.32
N VAL A 410 -2.40 -12.15 -4.41
CA VAL A 410 -3.00 -11.68 -5.67
C VAL A 410 -3.61 -12.86 -6.43
N THR A 411 -4.71 -12.62 -7.14
CA THR A 411 -5.29 -13.58 -8.07
C THR A 411 -4.28 -13.89 -9.17
N PRO A 412 -3.88 -15.16 -9.39
CA PRO A 412 -3.04 -15.52 -10.54
C PRO A 412 -3.75 -15.22 -11.87
N THR A 413 -3.00 -14.88 -12.91
CA THR A 413 -3.57 -14.58 -14.25
C THR A 413 -4.36 -15.77 -14.78
N GLY A 414 -5.60 -15.53 -15.19
CA GLY A 414 -6.52 -16.56 -15.71
C GLY A 414 -7.17 -17.46 -14.63
N GLU A 415 -6.91 -17.23 -13.34
CA GLU A 415 -7.37 -18.10 -12.23
C GLU A 415 -8.35 -17.37 -11.31
N TYR A 416 -9.25 -16.56 -11.88
CA TYR A 416 -10.23 -15.84 -11.09
C TYR A 416 -11.21 -16.78 -10.38
N ARG A 417 -11.36 -16.58 -9.07
CA ARG A 417 -12.41 -17.19 -8.23
C ARG A 417 -13.22 -16.09 -7.56
N GLU A 418 -14.51 -16.19 -7.66
CA GLU A 418 -15.42 -15.21 -7.06
C GLU A 418 -15.19 -15.08 -5.56
N SER A 419 -15.11 -13.84 -5.06
CA SER A 419 -14.83 -13.48 -3.66
C SER A 419 -13.46 -13.91 -3.13
N SER A 420 -12.60 -14.51 -3.94
CA SER A 420 -11.23 -14.82 -3.53
C SER A 420 -10.34 -13.58 -3.62
N ILE A 421 -9.44 -13.45 -2.65
CA ILE A 421 -8.35 -12.46 -2.62
C ILE A 421 -7.05 -13.00 -3.23
N GLY A 422 -7.13 -14.15 -3.90
CA GLY A 422 -6.01 -14.79 -4.60
C GLY A 422 -5.22 -15.78 -3.75
N VAL A 423 -3.97 -15.97 -4.13
CA VAL A 423 -3.03 -16.88 -3.47
C VAL A 423 -1.87 -16.10 -2.85
N PRO A 424 -1.24 -16.64 -1.79
CA PRO A 424 -0.08 -16.01 -1.15
C PRO A 424 1.09 -15.76 -2.11
N PHE A 425 1.89 -14.75 -1.81
CA PHE A 425 3.15 -14.46 -2.48
C PHE A 425 4.25 -15.47 -2.12
N PRO A 426 5.37 -15.54 -2.87
CA PRO A 426 6.53 -16.33 -2.49
C PRO A 426 6.97 -16.04 -1.04
N ASP A 427 7.39 -17.07 -0.33
CA ASP A 427 7.80 -17.05 1.09
C ASP A 427 6.73 -16.50 2.06
N THR A 428 5.49 -16.32 1.59
CA THR A 428 4.37 -15.93 2.43
C THR A 428 3.52 -17.15 2.74
N TYR A 429 3.36 -17.44 4.02
CA TYR A 429 2.52 -18.52 4.53
C TYR A 429 1.24 -17.95 5.10
N ILE A 430 0.13 -18.58 4.76
CA ILE A 430 -1.19 -18.23 5.30
C ILE A 430 -1.83 -19.48 5.88
N LYS A 431 -2.39 -19.35 7.07
CA LYS A 431 -3.30 -20.33 7.65
C LYS A 431 -4.51 -19.62 8.23
N VAL A 432 -5.58 -20.38 8.39
CA VAL A 432 -6.83 -19.89 9.00
C VAL A 432 -6.99 -20.60 10.33
N VAL A 433 -7.12 -19.85 11.42
CA VAL A 433 -7.24 -20.41 12.76
C VAL A 433 -8.59 -20.05 13.39
N ARG A 434 -9.05 -20.84 14.34
CA ARG A 434 -10.22 -20.50 15.15
C ARG A 434 -9.95 -19.18 15.87
N VAL A 435 -10.87 -18.22 15.72
CA VAL A 435 -10.71 -16.87 16.30
C VAL A 435 -10.37 -16.95 17.79
N GLY A 436 -9.29 -16.27 18.19
CA GLY A 436 -8.79 -16.22 19.55
C GLY A 436 -7.99 -17.45 19.99
N THR A 437 -7.59 -18.32 19.06
CA THR A 437 -6.76 -19.51 19.30
C THR A 437 -5.66 -19.64 18.25
N HIS A 438 -4.79 -20.65 18.39
CA HIS A 438 -3.81 -21.04 17.36
C HIS A 438 -4.27 -22.27 16.55
N ASP A 439 -5.45 -22.82 16.84
CA ASP A 439 -5.98 -24.04 16.21
C ASP A 439 -6.35 -23.78 14.75
N GLU A 440 -5.67 -24.44 13.83
CA GLU A 440 -5.96 -24.36 12.40
C GLU A 440 -7.31 -25.02 12.10
N VAL A 441 -8.18 -24.32 11.35
CA VAL A 441 -9.48 -24.87 10.92
C VAL A 441 -9.32 -25.65 9.60
N PRO A 442 -10.21 -26.63 9.32
CA PRO A 442 -10.23 -27.33 8.04
C PRO A 442 -10.42 -26.39 6.84
N TYR A 443 -9.92 -26.79 5.67
CA TYR A 443 -10.16 -26.06 4.43
C TYR A 443 -11.66 -25.83 4.17
N GLY A 444 -12.00 -24.58 3.86
CA GLY A 444 -13.37 -24.11 3.62
C GLY A 444 -14.10 -23.63 4.87
N GLU A 445 -13.58 -23.88 6.06
CA GLU A 445 -14.12 -23.32 7.30
C GLU A 445 -13.60 -21.92 7.56
N ASP A 446 -14.40 -21.11 8.26
CA ASP A 446 -14.11 -19.75 8.59
C ASP A 446 -13.29 -19.63 9.88
N GLY A 447 -12.32 -18.76 9.87
CA GLY A 447 -11.50 -18.41 11.02
C GLY A 447 -10.74 -17.12 10.80
N GLU A 448 -9.82 -16.80 11.69
CA GLU A 448 -8.92 -15.66 11.54
C GLU A 448 -7.79 -16.01 10.57
N ILE A 449 -7.54 -15.13 9.61
CA ILE A 449 -6.42 -15.25 8.67
C ILE A 449 -5.14 -14.87 9.43
N CYS A 450 -4.18 -15.79 9.50
CA CYS A 450 -2.85 -15.56 10.05
C CYS A 450 -1.79 -15.63 8.96
N ILE A 451 -0.81 -14.72 9.03
CA ILE A 451 0.22 -14.53 8.01
C ILE A 451 1.61 -14.66 8.63
N SER A 452 2.51 -15.38 7.95
CA SER A 452 3.93 -15.41 8.28
C SER A 452 4.75 -15.22 7.01
N GLY A 453 5.75 -14.35 7.04
CA GLY A 453 6.60 -14.09 5.88
C GLY A 453 7.46 -12.83 6.02
N PRO A 454 8.31 -12.56 5.04
CA PRO A 454 9.31 -11.48 5.12
C PRO A 454 8.70 -10.07 5.04
N THR A 455 7.43 -9.94 4.66
CA THR A 455 6.72 -8.65 4.58
C THR A 455 6.06 -8.25 5.90
N VAL A 456 6.00 -9.14 6.90
CA VAL A 456 5.38 -8.89 8.19
C VAL A 456 6.18 -7.87 8.98
N MET A 457 5.49 -6.91 9.57
CA MET A 457 6.04 -5.78 10.34
C MET A 457 6.98 -6.22 11.48
N MET A 458 7.83 -5.31 11.91
CA MET A 458 8.62 -5.48 13.15
C MET A 458 7.74 -5.40 14.40
N GLY A 459 6.70 -4.58 14.38
CA GLY A 459 5.77 -4.37 15.48
C GLY A 459 5.07 -3.01 15.39
N TYR A 460 4.29 -2.68 16.41
CA TYR A 460 3.74 -1.34 16.57
C TYR A 460 4.71 -0.45 17.33
N LEU A 461 4.89 0.77 16.85
CA LEU A 461 5.72 1.78 17.47
C LEU A 461 5.20 2.10 18.88
N ASN A 462 6.09 2.10 19.86
CA ASN A 462 5.78 2.42 21.27
C ASN A 462 4.62 1.60 21.90
N ASN A 463 4.22 0.47 21.30
CA ASN A 463 3.10 -0.34 21.77
C ASN A 463 3.45 -1.84 21.75
N LEU A 464 4.23 -2.26 22.75
CA LEU A 464 4.68 -3.65 22.90
C LEU A 464 3.50 -4.60 23.18
N GLU A 465 2.53 -4.18 23.98
CA GLU A 465 1.36 -5.01 24.34
C GLU A 465 0.57 -5.40 23.08
N GLU A 466 0.19 -4.45 22.26
CA GLU A 466 -0.51 -4.71 21.00
C GLU A 466 0.36 -5.50 20.02
N THR A 467 1.68 -5.28 20.03
CA THR A 467 2.62 -6.05 19.21
C THR A 467 2.58 -7.53 19.57
N ILE A 468 2.65 -7.86 20.86
CA ILE A 468 2.60 -9.24 21.36
C ILE A 468 1.23 -9.89 21.06
N GLN A 469 0.14 -9.13 21.18
CA GLN A 469 -1.20 -9.63 20.84
C GLN A 469 -1.36 -9.89 19.33
N THR A 470 -0.67 -9.14 18.49
CA THR A 470 -0.79 -9.21 17.03
C THR A 470 0.22 -10.16 16.41
N LEU A 471 1.46 -10.18 16.91
CA LEU A 471 2.54 -11.06 16.44
C LEU A 471 2.76 -12.18 17.47
N GLN A 472 2.25 -13.38 17.16
CA GLN A 472 2.27 -14.51 18.08
C GLN A 472 3.15 -15.65 17.53
N ILE A 473 3.91 -16.29 18.41
CA ILE A 473 4.66 -17.49 18.05
C ILE A 473 3.75 -18.70 18.25
N HIS A 474 3.51 -19.45 17.17
CA HIS A 474 2.71 -20.65 17.21
C HIS A 474 3.57 -21.91 17.46
N GLU A 475 2.93 -23.09 17.62
CA GLU A 475 3.61 -24.36 17.91
C GLU A 475 4.65 -24.77 16.84
N ASP A 476 4.47 -24.30 15.60
CA ASP A 476 5.42 -24.49 14.50
C ASP A 476 6.72 -23.68 14.63
N GLY A 477 6.83 -22.83 15.67
CA GLY A 477 7.98 -21.97 15.95
C GLY A 477 8.07 -20.74 15.04
N ARG A 478 7.08 -20.49 14.18
CA ARG A 478 6.99 -19.28 13.36
C ARG A 478 6.25 -18.17 14.08
N THR A 479 6.65 -16.94 13.81
CA THR A 479 5.85 -15.77 14.18
C THR A 479 4.74 -15.58 13.15
N TRP A 480 3.52 -15.50 13.65
CA TRP A 480 2.30 -15.29 12.86
C TRP A 480 1.67 -13.95 13.21
N LEU A 481 1.38 -13.18 12.18
CA LEU A 481 0.56 -11.97 12.27
C LEU A 481 -0.91 -12.37 12.30
N HIS A 482 -1.57 -12.15 13.42
CA HIS A 482 -3.01 -12.22 13.57
C HIS A 482 -3.63 -10.96 12.95
N THR A 483 -4.25 -11.12 11.79
CA THR A 483 -4.67 -9.96 10.98
C THR A 483 -5.92 -9.26 11.51
N GLY A 484 -6.68 -9.94 12.36
CA GLY A 484 -8.02 -9.50 12.73
C GLY A 484 -9.03 -9.58 11.57
N ASP A 485 -8.68 -10.26 10.48
CA ASP A 485 -9.54 -10.50 9.32
C ASP A 485 -10.06 -11.95 9.36
N VAL A 486 -11.38 -12.12 9.23
CA VAL A 486 -12.02 -13.42 9.11
C VAL A 486 -12.10 -13.82 7.65
N GLY A 487 -11.76 -15.07 7.39
CA GLY A 487 -11.81 -15.64 6.06
C GLY A 487 -11.70 -17.16 6.08
N SER A 488 -11.54 -17.74 4.92
CA SER A 488 -11.30 -19.19 4.75
C SER A 488 -10.27 -19.43 3.67
N MET A 489 -9.71 -20.63 3.63
CA MET A 489 -8.83 -21.09 2.55
C MET A 489 -9.41 -22.36 1.95
N ASP A 490 -9.44 -22.49 0.63
CA ASP A 490 -9.84 -23.72 -0.01
C ASP A 490 -8.68 -24.74 -0.16
N LYS A 491 -8.98 -25.94 -0.63
CA LYS A 491 -8.01 -27.03 -0.80
C LYS A 491 -6.91 -26.71 -1.82
N ASP A 492 -7.13 -25.74 -2.65
CA ASP A 492 -6.19 -25.26 -3.66
C ASP A 492 -5.32 -24.12 -3.14
N GLY A 493 -5.61 -23.60 -1.95
CA GLY A 493 -4.86 -22.51 -1.32
C GLY A 493 -5.31 -21.11 -1.71
N PHE A 494 -6.47 -20.97 -2.38
CA PHE A 494 -7.09 -19.66 -2.56
C PHE A 494 -7.70 -19.18 -1.26
N VAL A 495 -7.43 -17.93 -0.92
CA VAL A 495 -7.90 -17.30 0.30
C VAL A 495 -9.14 -16.46 0.00
N TYR A 496 -10.11 -16.51 0.91
CA TYR A 496 -11.37 -15.78 0.81
C TYR A 496 -11.51 -14.89 2.02
N PHE A 497 -11.55 -13.57 1.81
CA PHE A 497 -11.82 -12.60 2.86
C PHE A 497 -13.32 -12.48 3.09
N LYS A 498 -13.74 -12.45 4.34
CA LYS A 498 -15.14 -12.25 4.70
C LYS A 498 -15.38 -10.91 5.38
N GLN A 499 -14.65 -10.61 6.45
CA GLN A 499 -14.78 -9.36 7.19
C GLN A 499 -13.72 -9.20 8.28
N ARG A 500 -13.75 -8.07 8.99
CA ARG A 500 -12.97 -7.83 10.20
C ARG A 500 -13.59 -8.53 11.42
N VAL A 501 -12.78 -9.17 12.28
CA VAL A 501 -13.22 -9.74 13.57
C VAL A 501 -14.01 -8.70 14.39
N LYS A 502 -13.49 -7.46 14.46
CA LYS A 502 -14.12 -6.37 15.22
C LYS A 502 -15.46 -5.86 14.64
N ARG A 503 -15.82 -6.26 13.42
CA ARG A 503 -17.12 -5.95 12.80
C ARG A 503 -18.16 -7.05 13.01
N ILE A 504 -17.78 -8.18 13.61
CA ILE A 504 -18.75 -9.25 13.90
C ILE A 504 -19.81 -8.69 14.84
N ILE A 505 -21.07 -8.84 14.45
CA ILE A 505 -22.23 -8.50 15.29
C ILE A 505 -22.64 -9.74 16.06
N ILE A 506 -22.57 -9.70 17.38
CA ILE A 506 -22.98 -10.81 18.22
C ILE A 506 -24.46 -10.66 18.57
N SER A 507 -25.31 -11.49 17.97
CA SER A 507 -26.76 -11.46 18.19
C SER A 507 -27.27 -12.82 18.68
N ASN A 508 -27.79 -12.89 19.90
CA ASN A 508 -28.30 -14.13 20.48
C ASN A 508 -27.30 -15.32 20.46
N GLY A 509 -26.01 -15.06 20.61
CA GLY A 509 -24.95 -16.07 20.53
C GLY A 509 -24.53 -16.45 19.10
N TYR A 510 -25.16 -15.88 18.08
CA TYR A 510 -24.76 -16.06 16.68
C TYR A 510 -23.85 -14.92 16.23
N ASN A 511 -22.81 -15.25 15.46
CA ASN A 511 -21.98 -14.30 14.76
C ASN A 511 -22.67 -13.89 13.45
N LEU A 512 -23.07 -12.63 13.34
CA LEU A 512 -23.56 -12.05 12.11
C LEU A 512 -22.39 -11.37 11.40
N TYR A 513 -22.35 -11.55 10.10
CA TYR A 513 -21.28 -11.07 9.24
C TYR A 513 -21.75 -9.87 8.41
N PRO A 514 -21.47 -8.61 8.83
CA PRO A 514 -21.93 -7.41 8.14
C PRO A 514 -21.64 -7.42 6.64
N SER A 515 -20.42 -7.78 6.24
CA SER A 515 -20.05 -7.78 4.82
C SER A 515 -20.88 -8.76 3.97
N TYR A 516 -21.28 -9.89 4.53
CA TYR A 516 -22.18 -10.82 3.85
C TYR A 516 -23.59 -10.24 3.70
N ILE A 517 -24.10 -9.61 4.76
CA ILE A 517 -25.40 -8.92 4.73
C ILE A 517 -25.38 -7.78 3.73
N GLU A 518 -24.29 -6.97 3.72
CA GLU A 518 -24.06 -5.89 2.76
C GLU A 518 -24.07 -6.41 1.31
N THR A 519 -23.41 -7.53 1.05
CA THR A 519 -23.39 -8.17 -0.29
C THR A 519 -24.79 -8.50 -0.78
N ILE A 520 -25.63 -9.08 0.10
CA ILE A 520 -27.02 -9.42 -0.24
C ILE A 520 -27.83 -8.14 -0.47
N ILE A 521 -27.74 -7.14 0.41
CA ILE A 521 -28.45 -5.87 0.23
C ILE A 521 -28.03 -5.19 -1.08
N ASN A 522 -26.73 -5.14 -1.37
CA ASN A 522 -26.18 -4.51 -2.57
C ASN A 522 -26.57 -5.23 -3.87
N SER A 523 -26.95 -6.50 -3.81
CA SER A 523 -27.48 -7.25 -4.99
C SER A 523 -28.92 -6.87 -5.35
N HIS A 524 -29.62 -6.09 -4.51
CA HIS A 524 -30.96 -5.61 -4.84
C HIS A 524 -30.91 -4.57 -5.98
N PRO A 525 -31.83 -4.62 -6.99
CA PRO A 525 -31.82 -3.73 -8.16
C PRO A 525 -31.77 -2.23 -7.85
N ASP A 526 -32.43 -1.81 -6.78
CA ASP A 526 -32.58 -0.40 -6.40
C ASP A 526 -31.45 0.13 -5.50
N VAL A 527 -30.57 -0.75 -4.99
CA VAL A 527 -29.49 -0.36 -4.07
C VAL A 527 -28.22 -0.03 -4.84
N PHE A 528 -27.61 1.11 -4.51
CA PHE A 528 -26.30 1.49 -4.98
C PHE A 528 -25.20 0.93 -4.09
N THR A 529 -25.33 1.13 -2.76
CA THR A 529 -24.38 0.61 -1.78
C THR A 529 -25.03 0.57 -0.39
N SER A 530 -24.52 -0.29 0.49
CA SER A 530 -24.93 -0.34 1.88
C SER A 530 -23.77 -0.57 2.82
N THR A 531 -23.99 -0.27 4.11
CA THR A 531 -23.12 -0.73 5.19
C THR A 531 -23.97 -1.15 6.38
N VAL A 532 -23.50 -2.18 7.09
CA VAL A 532 -24.22 -2.79 8.22
C VAL A 532 -23.39 -2.68 9.47
N ILE A 533 -23.99 -2.20 10.56
CA ILE A 533 -23.36 -2.11 11.88
C ILE A 533 -24.18 -2.86 12.93
N GLY A 534 -23.51 -3.21 14.04
CA GLY A 534 -24.18 -3.70 15.24
C GLY A 534 -24.67 -2.56 16.12
N ILE A 535 -25.94 -2.56 16.47
CA ILE A 535 -26.49 -1.66 17.48
C ILE A 535 -26.90 -2.43 18.73
N PRO A 536 -26.76 -1.83 19.94
CA PRO A 536 -27.15 -2.49 21.19
C PRO A 536 -28.62 -2.92 21.19
N HIS A 537 -28.90 -4.09 21.75
CA HIS A 537 -30.27 -4.61 21.91
C HIS A 537 -30.47 -5.26 23.28
N PRO A 538 -31.54 -4.92 24.03
CA PRO A 538 -31.70 -5.33 25.44
C PRO A 538 -31.69 -6.85 25.68
N LYS A 539 -32.16 -7.63 24.68
CA LYS A 539 -32.28 -9.10 24.81
C LYS A 539 -31.31 -9.89 23.96
N LYS A 540 -30.72 -9.28 22.90
CA LYS A 540 -29.92 -10.00 21.91
C LYS A 540 -28.45 -9.62 21.91
N VAL A 541 -27.99 -8.80 22.86
CA VAL A 541 -26.70 -8.14 22.92
C VAL A 541 -26.61 -7.09 21.83
N GLN A 542 -26.66 -7.47 20.56
CA GLN A 542 -26.71 -6.57 19.39
C GLN A 542 -27.72 -7.06 18.36
N VAL A 543 -28.13 -6.17 17.46
CA VAL A 543 -28.85 -6.48 16.22
C VAL A 543 -28.22 -5.71 15.07
N ALA A 544 -28.36 -6.24 13.86
CA ALA A 544 -27.86 -5.58 12.66
C ALA A 544 -28.74 -4.38 12.26
N LYS A 545 -28.11 -3.25 11.95
CA LYS A 545 -28.72 -2.06 11.34
C LYS A 545 -28.05 -1.82 10.00
N ALA A 546 -28.83 -1.74 8.92
CA ALA A 546 -28.37 -1.48 7.58
C ALA A 546 -28.57 0.00 7.21
N TYR A 547 -27.50 0.68 6.79
CA TYR A 547 -27.56 1.99 6.14
C TYR A 547 -27.45 1.76 4.64
N ILE A 548 -28.37 2.34 3.86
CA ILE A 548 -28.55 2.04 2.44
C ILE A 548 -28.58 3.33 1.63
N VAL A 549 -27.76 3.38 0.59
CA VAL A 549 -27.80 4.40 -0.45
C VAL A 549 -28.48 3.78 -1.68
N LEU A 550 -29.53 4.41 -2.16
CA LEU A 550 -30.26 3.96 -3.34
C LEU A 550 -29.59 4.45 -4.64
N LYS A 551 -29.89 3.79 -5.75
CA LYS A 551 -29.45 4.22 -7.08
C LYS A 551 -30.11 5.54 -7.49
N ASP A 552 -29.47 6.26 -8.39
CA ASP A 552 -30.00 7.51 -8.94
C ASP A 552 -31.40 7.28 -9.54
N GLY A 553 -32.33 8.17 -9.18
CA GLY A 553 -33.73 8.10 -9.60
C GLY A 553 -34.66 7.28 -8.69
N VAL A 554 -34.14 6.47 -7.77
CA VAL A 554 -34.94 5.72 -6.79
C VAL A 554 -35.12 6.57 -5.53
N LYS A 555 -36.37 6.78 -5.11
CA LYS A 555 -36.67 7.54 -3.89
C LYS A 555 -36.93 6.59 -2.72
N PRO A 556 -36.47 6.93 -1.51
CA PRO A 556 -36.80 6.22 -0.29
C PRO A 556 -38.33 6.13 -0.10
N SER A 557 -38.85 4.90 0.07
CA SER A 557 -40.26 4.66 0.36
C SER A 557 -40.43 3.37 1.17
N LYS A 558 -41.61 3.19 1.78
CA LYS A 558 -41.95 1.93 2.48
C LYS A 558 -41.98 0.74 1.54
N ASP A 559 -42.32 0.93 0.28
CA ASP A 559 -42.37 -0.14 -0.71
C ASP A 559 -40.95 -0.59 -1.12
N VAL A 560 -40.01 0.35 -1.30
CA VAL A 560 -38.59 0.05 -1.55
C VAL A 560 -37.98 -0.67 -0.34
N GLU A 561 -38.25 -0.20 0.89
CA GLU A 561 -37.79 -0.88 2.10
C GLU A 561 -38.34 -2.32 2.19
N LYS A 562 -39.63 -2.51 1.93
CA LYS A 562 -40.28 -3.82 1.94
C LYS A 562 -39.68 -4.73 0.88
N SER A 563 -39.38 -4.22 -0.31
CA SER A 563 -38.73 -4.97 -1.39
C SER A 563 -37.34 -5.45 -0.96
N ILE A 564 -36.52 -4.58 -0.37
CA ILE A 564 -35.18 -4.92 0.12
C ILE A 564 -35.27 -5.94 1.27
N ARG A 565 -36.21 -5.80 2.20
CA ARG A 565 -36.46 -6.77 3.27
C ARG A 565 -36.79 -8.15 2.73
N LEU A 566 -37.73 -8.25 1.80
CA LEU A 566 -38.08 -9.49 1.14
C LEU A 566 -36.90 -10.11 0.37
N HIS A 567 -36.08 -9.30 -0.25
CA HIS A 567 -34.84 -9.74 -0.88
C HIS A 567 -33.87 -10.35 0.14
N CYS A 568 -33.68 -9.69 1.29
CA CYS A 568 -32.87 -10.20 2.39
C CYS A 568 -33.47 -11.52 2.97
N GLU A 569 -34.76 -11.58 3.20
CA GLU A 569 -35.45 -12.79 3.73
C GLU A 569 -35.28 -14.01 2.83
N LYS A 570 -35.20 -13.82 1.51
CA LYS A 570 -34.95 -14.90 0.56
C LYS A 570 -33.50 -15.41 0.55
N ASN A 571 -32.55 -14.58 0.93
CA ASN A 571 -31.11 -14.84 0.72
C ASN A 571 -30.30 -14.93 2.03
N LEU A 572 -30.87 -14.56 3.17
CA LEU A 572 -30.22 -14.57 4.49
C LEU A 572 -30.94 -15.50 5.46
N ALA A 573 -30.16 -16.10 6.34
CA ALA A 573 -30.75 -16.83 7.51
C ALA A 573 -31.49 -15.81 8.40
N ARG A 574 -32.61 -16.27 9.02
CA ARG A 574 -33.48 -15.41 9.81
C ARG A 574 -32.78 -14.63 10.93
N TYR A 575 -31.73 -15.21 11.53
CA TYR A 575 -30.95 -14.57 12.58
C TYR A 575 -30.01 -13.44 12.05
N SER A 576 -29.69 -13.47 10.75
CA SER A 576 -28.82 -12.48 10.08
C SER A 576 -29.57 -11.31 9.47
N LEU A 577 -30.90 -11.32 9.51
CA LEU A 577 -31.72 -10.25 8.96
C LEU A 577 -31.49 -8.94 9.74
N PRO A 578 -31.24 -7.80 9.06
CA PRO A 578 -31.19 -6.52 9.73
C PRO A 578 -32.50 -6.19 10.44
N ALA A 579 -32.41 -5.73 11.68
CA ALA A 579 -33.57 -5.29 12.42
C ALA A 579 -34.04 -3.88 12.00
N VAL A 580 -33.09 -3.05 11.57
CA VAL A 580 -33.32 -1.65 11.16
C VAL A 580 -32.74 -1.41 9.78
N TYR A 581 -33.48 -0.70 8.94
CA TYR A 581 -33.07 -0.23 7.63
C TYR A 581 -33.18 1.29 7.60
N GLU A 582 -32.11 1.98 7.24
CA GLU A 582 -32.05 3.45 7.17
C GLU A 582 -31.51 3.89 5.82
N PHE A 583 -32.25 4.72 5.11
CA PHE A 583 -31.79 5.29 3.84
C PHE A 583 -30.97 6.56 4.07
N ARG A 584 -29.87 6.69 3.32
CA ARG A 584 -28.97 7.84 3.33
C ARG A 584 -28.68 8.31 1.91
N GLU A 585 -28.37 9.58 1.72
CA GLU A 585 -27.90 10.11 0.44
C GLU A 585 -26.47 9.66 0.13
N SER A 586 -25.64 9.49 1.16
CA SER A 586 -24.27 9.00 1.05
C SER A 586 -23.83 8.33 2.36
N LEU A 587 -22.82 7.49 2.29
CA LEU A 587 -22.14 6.93 3.46
C LEU A 587 -20.89 7.74 3.81
N PRO A 588 -20.58 7.97 5.10
CA PRO A 588 -19.37 8.64 5.51
C PRO A 588 -18.15 7.85 5.04
N LYS A 589 -17.08 8.56 4.62
CA LYS A 589 -15.86 7.95 4.10
C LYS A 589 -14.64 8.43 4.86
N THR A 590 -13.69 7.53 5.05
CA THR A 590 -12.35 7.86 5.54
C THR A 590 -11.56 8.67 4.51
N LEU A 591 -10.45 9.28 4.92
CA LEU A 591 -9.55 10.03 4.04
C LEU A 591 -9.00 9.19 2.86
N VAL A 592 -8.96 7.88 3.01
CA VAL A 592 -8.55 6.93 1.95
C VAL A 592 -9.72 6.36 1.14
N GLY A 593 -10.93 6.93 1.30
CA GLY A 593 -12.12 6.62 0.50
C GLY A 593 -12.93 5.38 0.93
N LYS A 594 -12.56 4.71 2.03
CA LYS A 594 -13.33 3.58 2.61
C LYS A 594 -14.51 4.09 3.43
N VAL A 595 -15.58 3.29 3.55
CA VAL A 595 -16.72 3.61 4.41
C VAL A 595 -16.27 3.72 5.88
N ALA A 596 -16.59 4.86 6.51
CA ALA A 596 -16.27 5.14 7.92
C ALA A 596 -17.39 4.63 8.85
N TYR A 597 -17.62 3.30 8.89
CA TYR A 597 -18.71 2.68 9.65
C TYR A 597 -18.73 3.03 11.14
N ARG A 598 -17.58 3.40 11.74
CA ARG A 598 -17.49 3.86 13.14
C ARG A 598 -18.18 5.20 13.40
N GLU A 599 -18.22 6.07 12.41
CA GLU A 599 -19.02 7.30 12.53
C GLU A 599 -20.49 6.94 12.68
N LEU A 600 -20.97 5.96 11.88
CA LEU A 600 -22.33 5.45 11.97
C LEU A 600 -22.61 4.70 13.29
N GLU A 601 -21.60 3.98 13.83
CA GLU A 601 -21.71 3.35 15.15
C GLU A 601 -21.83 4.40 16.28
N LYS A 602 -21.09 5.53 16.18
CA LYS A 602 -21.18 6.64 17.14
C LYS A 602 -22.53 7.35 17.07
N GLU A 603 -23.06 7.54 15.86
CA GLU A 603 -24.39 8.13 15.65
C GLU A 603 -25.54 7.24 16.18
N SER A 604 -25.30 5.93 16.31
CA SER A 604 -26.31 4.95 16.69
C SER A 604 -26.28 4.57 18.18
N LYS A 605 -25.34 5.11 18.95
CA LYS A 605 -25.25 5.00 20.41
C LYS A 605 -26.08 6.09 21.05
#